data_ba15805798984f1ff9a782a32aada977
#
_entry.id   ba15805798984f1ff9a782a32aada977
#
_cell.length_a   1.000
_cell.length_b   1.000
_cell.length_c   1.000
_cell.angle_alpha   90.00
_cell.angle_beta   90.00
_cell.angle_gamma   90.00
#
_symmetry.space_group_name_H-M   'P 1'
#
loop_
_entity.id
_entity.type
_entity.pdbx_description
1 polymer ?
#
loop_
_entity_poly.entity_id
_entity_poly.type
_entity_poly.pdbx_seq_one_letter_code
_entity_poly.pdbx_strand_id
1 'polypeptide(L)'
;MKFLVTGGAGYIGSHMVKFLLLKNHEVTVFDNLSTGNLINNKVNFIKVDLVNRKKLDQLMSKKKFDAVFHFAALSIVNESEKEPRKYYINNVIGTKNLINSMIKYKIN
;
A
#
# COMPACT_ATOMS: atom_id res chain seq x y z
N MET A 1 1.67 14.45 -10.77
CA MET A 1 0.87 14.14 -9.56
C MET A 1 1.68 13.25 -8.63
N LYS A 2 1.31 13.23 -7.38
CA LYS A 2 1.95 12.41 -6.34
C LYS A 2 1.00 11.28 -5.94
N PHE A 3 1.39 10.05 -6.22
CA PHE A 3 0.57 8.87 -5.92
C PHE A 3 1.20 8.00 -4.84
N LEU A 4 0.35 7.46 -4.00
CA LEU A 4 0.70 6.37 -3.09
C LEU A 4 0.21 5.06 -3.70
N VAL A 5 1.07 4.07 -3.76
CA VAL A 5 0.70 2.70 -4.15
C VAL A 5 0.96 1.78 -2.96
N THR A 6 -0.08 1.23 -2.38
CA THR A 6 0.08 0.20 -1.36
C THR A 6 0.19 -1.15 -2.03
N GLY A 7 1.09 -2.00 -1.54
CA GLY A 7 1.36 -3.27 -2.20
C GLY A 7 2.12 -3.12 -3.52
N GLY A 8 2.87 -2.04 -3.68
CA GLY A 8 3.60 -1.73 -4.90
C GLY A 8 4.76 -2.68 -5.21
N ALA A 9 5.17 -3.51 -4.27
CA ALA A 9 6.18 -4.56 -4.49
C ALA A 9 5.55 -5.89 -4.96
N GLY A 10 4.21 -6.03 -4.92
CA GLY A 10 3.50 -7.20 -5.43
C GLY A 10 3.38 -7.19 -6.95
N TYR A 11 2.79 -8.26 -7.52
CA TYR A 11 2.70 -8.41 -8.97
C TYR A 11 1.92 -7.28 -9.65
N ILE A 12 0.67 -7.08 -9.26
CA ILE A 12 -0.19 -6.04 -9.88
C ILE A 12 0.28 -4.65 -9.50
N GLY A 13 0.58 -4.44 -8.23
CA GLY A 13 1.04 -3.14 -7.73
C GLY A 13 2.34 -2.69 -8.41
N SER A 14 3.27 -3.60 -8.67
CA SER A 14 4.52 -3.28 -9.36
C SER A 14 4.32 -2.83 -10.80
N HIS A 15 3.35 -3.42 -11.49
CA HIS A 15 2.97 -2.97 -12.84
C HIS A 15 2.35 -1.57 -12.82
N MET A 16 1.53 -1.27 -11.81
CA MET A 16 0.96 0.07 -11.64
C MET A 16 2.06 1.10 -11.36
N VAL A 17 3.01 0.76 -10.49
CA VAL A 17 4.15 1.63 -10.20
C VAL A 17 4.90 1.98 -11.48
N LYS A 18 5.21 0.97 -12.28
CA LYS A 18 5.90 1.13 -13.57
C LYS A 18 5.14 2.05 -14.53
N PHE A 19 3.84 1.84 -14.64
CA PHE A 19 2.96 2.66 -15.47
C PHE A 19 2.98 4.13 -15.03
N LEU A 20 2.84 4.38 -13.73
CA LEU A 20 2.83 5.75 -13.19
C LEU A 20 4.17 6.46 -13.40
N LEU A 21 5.28 5.76 -13.23
CA LEU A 21 6.62 6.32 -13.48
C LEU A 21 6.82 6.67 -14.97
N LEU A 22 6.33 5.83 -15.88
CA LEU A 22 6.38 6.10 -17.32
C LEU A 22 5.55 7.32 -17.70
N LYS A 23 4.53 7.65 -16.92
CA LYS A 23 3.72 8.87 -17.10
C LYS A 23 4.27 10.08 -16.34
N ASN A 24 5.50 9.98 -15.84
CA ASN A 24 6.20 11.06 -15.14
C ASN A 24 5.53 11.51 -13.83
N HIS A 25 4.86 10.60 -13.14
CA HIS A 25 4.31 10.85 -11.81
C HIS A 25 5.31 10.50 -10.72
N GLU A 26 5.21 11.19 -9.60
CA GLU A 26 5.95 10.86 -8.40
C GLU A 26 5.21 9.73 -7.65
N VAL A 27 5.91 8.65 -7.34
CA VAL A 27 5.33 7.46 -6.74
C VAL A 27 6.00 7.13 -5.41
N THR A 28 5.19 6.99 -4.38
CA THR A 28 5.59 6.42 -3.09
C THR A 28 4.94 5.05 -2.94
N VAL A 29 5.69 4.07 -2.48
CA VAL A 29 5.19 2.71 -2.25
C VAL A 29 5.20 2.40 -0.77
N PHE A 30 4.06 1.96 -0.25
CA PHE A 30 3.94 1.34 1.06
C PHE A 30 3.76 -0.16 0.87
N ASP A 31 4.66 -0.95 1.42
CA ASP A 31 4.61 -2.41 1.34
C ASP A 31 5.31 -3.01 2.56
N ASN A 32 4.81 -4.11 3.07
CA ASN A 32 5.48 -4.85 4.15
C ASN A 32 6.43 -5.93 3.63
N LEU A 33 6.48 -6.12 2.29
CA LEU A 33 7.29 -7.14 1.61
C LEU A 33 6.97 -8.58 2.00
N SER A 34 5.75 -8.85 2.45
CA SER A 34 5.34 -10.22 2.83
C SER A 34 5.29 -11.19 1.65
N THR A 35 4.95 -10.70 0.45
CA THR A 35 4.81 -11.53 -0.75
C THR A 35 5.43 -10.91 -2.01
N GLY A 36 6.11 -9.77 -1.89
CA GLY A 36 6.66 -9.07 -3.04
C GLY A 36 8.12 -8.71 -2.88
N ASN A 37 8.71 -8.22 -3.96
CA ASN A 37 10.09 -7.76 -4.00
C ASN A 37 10.16 -6.31 -4.46
N LEU A 38 11.12 -5.56 -3.94
CA LEU A 38 11.41 -4.23 -4.42
C LEU A 38 12.01 -4.32 -5.85
N ILE A 39 11.37 -3.65 -6.81
CA ILE A 39 11.72 -3.79 -8.22
C ILE A 39 12.22 -2.50 -8.89
N ASN A 40 12.15 -1.37 -8.22
CA ASN A 40 12.51 -0.09 -8.84
C ASN A 40 13.02 0.90 -7.79
N ASN A 41 14.23 1.41 -8.02
CA ASN A 41 14.86 2.40 -7.13
C ASN A 41 14.50 3.85 -7.46
N LYS A 42 13.62 4.09 -8.44
CA LYS A 42 13.07 5.43 -8.73
C LYS A 42 11.85 5.78 -7.89
N VAL A 43 11.35 4.84 -7.10
CA VAL A 43 10.23 5.08 -6.19
C VAL A 43 10.73 5.42 -4.79
N ASN A 44 9.94 6.19 -4.08
CA ASN A 44 10.13 6.37 -2.65
C ASN A 44 9.47 5.18 -1.93
N PHE A 45 10.26 4.20 -1.54
CA PHE A 45 9.77 2.99 -0.91
C PHE A 45 9.81 3.12 0.61
N ILE A 46 8.69 2.81 1.27
CA ILE A 46 8.59 2.80 2.73
C ILE A 46 8.01 1.44 3.17
N LYS A 47 8.79 0.70 3.94
CA LYS A 47 8.33 -0.56 4.52
C LYS A 47 7.39 -0.27 5.69
N VAL A 48 6.11 -0.60 5.52
CA VAL A 48 5.08 -0.41 6.54
C VAL A 48 3.98 -1.44 6.37
N ASP A 49 3.46 -1.91 7.49
CA ASP A 49 2.26 -2.74 7.52
C ASP A 49 1.05 -1.85 7.79
N LEU A 50 0.02 -1.93 6.95
CA LEU A 50 -1.20 -1.13 7.10
C LEU A 50 -1.94 -1.44 8.41
N VAL A 51 -1.71 -2.61 9.00
CA VAL A 51 -2.26 -2.98 10.31
C VAL A 51 -1.65 -2.13 11.44
N ASN A 52 -0.44 -1.64 11.24
CA ASN A 52 0.20 -0.69 12.17
C ASN A 52 -0.37 0.72 11.96
N ARG A 53 -1.53 0.96 12.53
CA ARG A 53 -2.29 2.21 12.40
C ARG A 53 -1.47 3.45 12.76
N LYS A 54 -0.73 3.40 13.86
CA LYS A 54 0.05 4.54 14.36
C LYS A 54 1.13 4.95 13.37
N LYS A 55 1.89 3.99 12.85
CA LYS A 55 2.95 4.26 11.88
C LYS A 55 2.37 4.74 10.55
N LEU A 56 1.29 4.10 10.09
CA LEU A 56 0.61 4.51 8.86
C LEU A 56 0.12 5.96 8.96
N ASP A 57 -0.57 6.29 10.03
CA ASP A 57 -1.10 7.64 10.25
C ASP A 57 0.04 8.68 10.29
N GLN A 58 1.13 8.36 10.96
CA GLN A 58 2.32 9.21 11.04
C GLN A 58 2.93 9.45 9.65
N LEU A 59 3.03 8.44 8.82
CA LEU A 59 3.55 8.55 7.45
C LEU A 59 2.61 9.37 6.56
N MET A 60 1.31 9.12 6.66
CA MET A 60 0.29 9.83 5.87
C MET A 60 0.21 11.32 6.24
N SER A 61 0.49 11.67 7.49
CA SER A 61 0.49 13.07 7.94
C SER A 61 1.62 13.91 7.34
N LYS A 62 2.71 13.28 6.93
CA LYS A 62 3.92 13.97 6.46
C LYS A 62 3.92 14.25 4.97
N LYS A 63 3.07 13.58 4.19
CA LYS A 63 3.07 13.68 2.74
C LYS A 63 1.66 13.95 2.22
N LYS A 64 1.59 14.79 1.20
CA LYS A 64 0.34 14.96 0.44
C LYS A 64 0.37 14.07 -0.78
N PHE A 65 -0.64 13.22 -0.90
CA PHE A 65 -0.87 12.42 -2.08
C PHE A 65 -2.11 12.91 -2.80
N ASP A 66 -2.08 12.89 -4.12
CA ASP A 66 -3.25 13.24 -4.93
C ASP A 66 -4.26 12.09 -4.99
N ALA A 67 -3.76 10.85 -4.99
CA ALA A 67 -4.59 9.67 -4.94
C ALA A 67 -3.81 8.46 -4.42
N VAL A 68 -4.55 7.41 -4.05
CA VAL A 68 -4.00 6.14 -3.56
C VAL A 68 -4.49 5.00 -4.44
N PHE A 69 -3.55 4.16 -4.89
CA PHE A 69 -3.84 2.87 -5.52
C PHE A 69 -3.58 1.77 -4.51
N HIS A 70 -4.61 1.05 -4.11
CA HIS A 70 -4.53 0.09 -3.02
C HIS A 70 -4.51 -1.36 -3.52
N PHE A 71 -3.32 -1.97 -3.49
CA PHE A 71 -3.10 -3.37 -3.86
C PHE A 71 -2.55 -4.21 -2.71
N ALA A 72 -2.39 -3.64 -1.53
CA ALA A 72 -1.87 -4.35 -0.37
C ALA A 72 -2.93 -5.27 0.23
N ALA A 73 -2.97 -6.50 -0.25
CA ALA A 73 -3.87 -7.52 0.24
C ALA A 73 -3.20 -8.90 0.16
N LEU A 74 -3.57 -9.79 1.08
CA LEU A 74 -3.24 -11.20 0.98
C LEU A 74 -4.26 -11.87 0.05
N SER A 75 -3.82 -12.72 -0.88
CA SER A 75 -4.67 -13.25 -1.93
C SER A 75 -4.47 -14.74 -2.23
N ILE A 76 -3.77 -15.48 -1.38
CA ILE A 76 -3.55 -16.91 -1.55
C ILE A 76 -4.73 -17.69 -0.97
N VAL A 77 -5.56 -18.27 -1.83
CA VAL A 77 -6.82 -18.92 -1.44
C VAL A 77 -6.61 -20.03 -0.41
N ASN A 78 -5.67 -20.94 -0.63
CA ASN A 78 -5.40 -22.03 0.31
C ASN A 78 -4.95 -21.53 1.69
N GLU A 79 -4.14 -20.48 1.72
CA GLU A 79 -3.70 -19.85 2.97
C GLU A 79 -4.88 -19.18 3.68
N SER A 80 -5.81 -18.55 2.94
CA SER A 80 -6.98 -17.89 3.53
C SER A 80 -7.92 -18.87 4.22
N GLU A 81 -8.03 -20.09 3.71
CA GLU A 81 -8.82 -21.17 4.33
C GLU A 81 -8.18 -21.68 5.62
N LYS A 82 -6.86 -21.74 5.69
CA LYS A 82 -6.11 -22.21 6.87
C LYS A 82 -5.95 -21.11 7.93
N GLU A 83 -5.82 -19.88 7.51
CA GLU A 83 -5.57 -18.72 8.37
C GLU A 83 -6.55 -17.57 8.10
N PRO A 84 -7.87 -17.80 8.26
CA PRO A 84 -8.88 -16.77 7.93
C PRO A 84 -8.74 -15.49 8.76
N ARG A 85 -8.32 -15.62 10.01
CA ARG A 85 -8.11 -14.46 10.89
C ARG A 85 -6.97 -13.56 10.39
N LYS A 86 -5.88 -14.14 9.91
CA LYS A 86 -4.76 -13.39 9.32
C LYS A 86 -5.24 -12.58 8.11
N TYR A 87 -6.05 -13.18 7.24
CA TYR A 87 -6.60 -12.52 6.06
C TYR A 87 -7.56 -11.40 6.43
N TYR A 88 -8.43 -11.65 7.41
CA TYR A 88 -9.33 -10.62 7.92
C TYR A 88 -8.55 -9.42 8.47
N ILE A 89 -7.58 -9.66 9.34
CA ILE A 89 -6.79 -8.58 9.95
C ILE A 89 -6.06 -7.79 8.86
N ASN A 90 -5.38 -8.47 7.95
CA ASN A 90 -4.61 -7.78 6.91
C ASN A 90 -5.52 -7.03 5.92
N ASN A 91 -6.53 -7.71 5.37
CA ASN A 91 -7.32 -7.17 4.27
C ASN A 91 -8.41 -6.20 4.75
N VAL A 92 -9.01 -6.46 5.89
CA VAL A 92 -10.09 -5.61 6.43
C VAL A 92 -9.54 -4.51 7.33
N ILE A 93 -8.76 -4.87 8.35
CA ILE A 93 -8.23 -3.89 9.31
C ILE A 93 -7.21 -2.97 8.64
N GLY A 94 -6.32 -3.52 7.82
CA GLY A 94 -5.34 -2.74 7.07
C GLY A 94 -6.00 -1.74 6.13
N THR A 95 -7.01 -2.16 5.38
CA THR A 95 -7.77 -1.28 4.47
C THR A 95 -8.53 -0.21 5.25
N LYS A 96 -9.16 -0.58 6.36
CA LYS A 96 -9.86 0.38 7.24
C LYS A 96 -8.91 1.46 7.76
N ASN A 97 -7.73 1.07 8.23
CA ASN A 97 -6.72 2.02 8.69
C ASN A 97 -6.30 2.99 7.59
N LEU A 98 -6.09 2.48 6.38
CA LEU A 98 -5.74 3.30 5.22
C LEU A 98 -6.83 4.32 4.91
N ILE A 99 -8.09 3.88 4.81
CA ILE A 99 -9.22 4.75 4.51
C ILE A 99 -9.38 5.82 5.59
N ASN A 100 -9.26 5.46 6.86
CA ASN A 100 -9.35 6.41 7.96
C ASN A 100 -8.27 7.50 7.87
N SER A 101 -7.03 7.13 7.53
CA SER A 101 -5.96 8.11 7.32
C SER A 101 -6.23 8.98 6.09
N MET A 102 -6.74 8.40 5.00
CA MET A 102 -7.10 9.17 3.80
C MET A 102 -8.16 10.22 4.09
N ILE A 103 -9.20 9.84 4.84
CA ILE A 103 -10.26 10.79 5.25
C ILE A 103 -9.67 11.90 6.13
N LYS A 104 -8.87 11.53 7.11
CA LYS A 104 -8.25 12.48 8.05
C LYS A 104 -7.39 13.52 7.34
N TYR A 105 -6.61 13.10 6.35
CA TYR A 105 -5.68 13.97 5.63
C TYR A 105 -6.21 14.39 4.24
N LYS A 106 -7.48 14.17 3.96
CA LYS A 106 -8.17 14.58 2.72
C LYS A 106 -7.48 14.09 1.45
N ILE A 107 -7.15 12.81 1.41
CA ILE A 107 -6.51 12.14 0.28
C ILE A 107 -7.54 11.28 -0.47
N ASN A 108 -7.47 11.27 -1.79
CA ASN A 108 -8.35 10.46 -2.65
C ASN A 108 -7.83 9.04 -2.91
#